data_ad804643377ecbc57b18aa117266ffcb
#
_entry.id   ad804643377ecbc57b18aa117266ffcb
#
_cell.length_a   1.000
_cell.length_b   1.000
_cell.length_c   1.000
_cell.angle_alpha   90.00
_cell.angle_beta   90.00
_cell.angle_gamma   90.00
#
_symmetry.space_group_name_H-M   'P 1'
#
loop_
_entity.id
_entity.type
_entity.pdbx_description
1 polymer ?
#
loop_
_entity_poly.entity_id
_entity_poly.type
_entity_poly.pdbx_seq_one_letter_code
_entity_poly.pdbx_strand_id
1 'polypeptide(L)'
;MNSGIIKILTIFLILVGLTKSINAEEIKPSGSHQFNFFSGVFDINTDSKKSSELFGIQHSNENLFRDTFLGKLSPITGFMMTADSASYLYTGVQAEYKIGKLNLTPSFTPGIYSMGDGKDLGSPLEFKSEVQLSVDLLPGTKLGYSHSHLSNANLGDKNPGADSYMFNFMKSF
;
A
#
# COMPACT_ATOMS: atom_id res chain seq x y z
N MET A 1 -5.76 -19.98 -13.04
CA MET A 1 -5.75 -18.52 -12.89
C MET A 1 -7.14 -18.11 -12.46
N ASN A 2 -7.33 -17.62 -11.24
CA ASN A 2 -8.64 -17.38 -10.63
C ASN A 2 -9.43 -16.29 -11.37
N SER A 3 -10.73 -16.56 -11.60
CA SER A 3 -11.64 -15.67 -12.33
C SER A 3 -11.75 -14.26 -11.71
N GLY A 4 -11.48 -14.11 -10.41
CA GLY A 4 -11.44 -12.84 -9.70
C GLY A 4 -10.29 -11.92 -10.15
N ILE A 5 -9.09 -12.47 -10.31
CA ILE A 5 -7.91 -11.71 -10.76
C ILE A 5 -8.12 -11.19 -12.18
N ILE A 6 -8.76 -11.99 -13.04
CA ILE A 6 -9.05 -11.58 -14.43
C ILE A 6 -10.05 -10.42 -14.45
N LYS A 7 -11.10 -10.43 -13.62
CA LYS A 7 -12.08 -9.34 -13.51
C LYS A 7 -11.46 -8.04 -13.04
N ILE A 8 -10.58 -8.10 -12.02
CA ILE A 8 -9.87 -6.93 -11.49
C ILE A 8 -8.91 -6.36 -12.55
N LEU A 9 -8.16 -7.22 -13.24
CA LEU A 9 -7.26 -6.81 -14.31
C LEU A 9 -8.01 -6.18 -15.50
N THR A 10 -9.20 -6.69 -15.82
CA THR A 10 -10.05 -6.17 -16.91
C THR A 10 -10.61 -4.79 -16.58
N ILE A 11 -11.04 -4.57 -15.33
CA ILE A 11 -11.51 -3.25 -14.87
C ILE A 11 -10.36 -2.24 -14.89
N PHE A 12 -9.16 -2.64 -14.50
CA PHE A 12 -7.95 -1.80 -14.53
C PHE A 12 -7.58 -1.41 -15.97
N LEU A 13 -7.60 -2.34 -16.91
CA LEU A 13 -7.32 -2.08 -18.34
C LEU A 13 -8.35 -1.16 -18.99
N ILE A 14 -9.63 -1.26 -18.63
CA ILE A 14 -10.70 -0.37 -19.14
C ILE A 14 -10.50 1.05 -18.61
N LEU A 15 -10.12 1.24 -17.35
CA LEU A 15 -9.83 2.56 -16.77
C LEU A 15 -8.59 3.23 -17.38
N VAL A 16 -7.56 2.46 -17.73
CA VAL A 16 -6.35 2.98 -18.41
C VAL A 16 -6.60 3.33 -19.86
N GLY A 17 -7.52 2.61 -20.55
CA GLY A 17 -7.85 2.85 -21.97
C GLY A 17 -8.67 4.13 -22.24
N LEU A 18 -9.22 4.77 -21.22
CA LEU A 18 -10.05 5.97 -21.35
C LEU A 18 -9.27 7.30 -21.23
N THR A 19 -7.95 7.26 -21.06
CA THR A 19 -7.13 8.48 -20.98
C THR A 19 -6.86 9.04 -22.37
N LYS A 20 -7.72 9.94 -22.85
CA LYS A 20 -7.34 10.89 -23.92
C LYS A 20 -6.14 11.70 -23.43
N SER A 21 -5.14 11.86 -24.31
CA SER A 21 -3.98 12.72 -24.08
C SER A 21 -4.44 14.13 -23.70
N ILE A 22 -4.49 14.41 -22.41
CA ILE A 22 -4.62 15.76 -21.89
C ILE A 22 -3.18 16.23 -21.73
N ASN A 23 -2.80 17.32 -22.41
CA ASN A 23 -1.54 18.02 -22.12
C ASN A 23 -1.57 18.40 -20.64
N ALA A 24 -0.86 17.64 -19.81
CA ALA A 24 -0.79 17.90 -18.39
C ALA A 24 0.19 19.07 -18.20
N GLU A 25 -0.34 20.27 -18.04
CA GLU A 25 0.35 21.27 -17.22
C GLU A 25 0.65 20.64 -15.86
N GLU A 26 1.83 20.86 -15.33
CA GLU A 26 2.29 20.34 -14.05
C GLU A 26 1.44 20.97 -12.92
N ILE A 27 0.26 20.41 -12.69
CA ILE A 27 -0.64 20.86 -11.62
C ILE A 27 -0.07 20.30 -10.33
N LYS A 28 0.65 21.15 -9.60
CA LYS A 28 1.02 20.84 -8.21
C LYS A 28 -0.24 20.44 -7.45
N PRO A 29 -0.28 19.27 -6.80
CA PRO A 29 -1.42 18.94 -5.97
C PRO A 29 -1.55 20.02 -4.90
N SER A 30 -2.73 20.62 -4.79
CA SER A 30 -2.98 21.72 -3.84
C SER A 30 -3.25 21.19 -2.42
N GLY A 31 -2.97 19.93 -2.15
CA GLY A 31 -3.28 19.28 -0.90
C GLY A 31 -2.04 18.74 -0.20
N SER A 32 -1.96 19.02 1.08
CA SER A 32 -0.91 18.55 1.97
C SER A 32 -1.21 17.18 2.60
N HIS A 33 -2.42 16.69 2.41
CA HIS A 33 -2.91 15.42 2.95
C HIS A 33 -3.31 14.50 1.81
N GLN A 34 -2.80 13.27 1.83
CA GLN A 34 -3.18 12.24 0.87
C GLN A 34 -3.81 11.07 1.63
N PHE A 35 -4.95 10.59 1.12
CA PHE A 35 -5.55 9.33 1.54
C PHE A 35 -5.34 8.29 0.44
N ASN A 36 -4.87 7.12 0.85
CA ASN A 36 -4.73 5.93 0.02
C ASN A 36 -5.74 4.88 0.50
N PHE A 37 -6.68 4.53 -0.37
CA PHE A 37 -7.58 3.39 -0.18
C PHE A 37 -7.01 2.22 -0.97
N PHE A 38 -6.85 1.08 -0.32
CA PHE A 38 -6.26 -0.07 -0.97
C PHE A 38 -7.02 -1.36 -0.68
N SER A 39 -6.95 -2.27 -1.64
CA SER A 39 -7.47 -3.62 -1.49
C SER A 39 -6.59 -4.61 -2.23
N GLY A 40 -6.60 -5.87 -1.76
CA GLY A 40 -5.74 -6.87 -2.35
C GLY A 40 -5.86 -8.23 -1.70
N VAL A 41 -4.75 -8.95 -1.70
CA VAL A 41 -4.65 -10.29 -1.12
C VAL A 41 -3.53 -10.32 -0.10
N PHE A 42 -3.87 -10.74 1.10
CA PHE A 42 -2.95 -10.99 2.22
C PHE A 42 -2.43 -12.41 2.16
N ASP A 43 -1.15 -12.60 2.46
CA ASP A 43 -0.46 -13.89 2.55
C ASP A 43 -0.58 -14.73 1.27
N ILE A 44 0.03 -14.22 0.21
CA ILE A 44 0.07 -14.88 -1.11
C ILE A 44 1.07 -16.03 -1.20
N ASN A 45 1.80 -16.33 -0.12
CA ASN A 45 2.82 -17.37 -0.13
C ASN A 45 2.18 -18.74 -0.39
N THR A 46 2.68 -19.47 -1.39
CA THR A 46 2.11 -20.72 -1.92
C THR A 46 1.99 -21.85 -0.90
N ASP A 47 2.70 -21.77 0.21
CA ASP A 47 2.68 -22.78 1.28
C ASP A 47 1.60 -22.53 2.34
N SER A 48 0.99 -21.35 2.36
CA SER A 48 -0.08 -21.03 3.31
C SER A 48 -1.46 -21.22 2.66
N LYS A 49 -2.27 -22.08 3.24
CA LYS A 49 -3.67 -22.29 2.84
C LYS A 49 -4.60 -21.13 3.27
N LYS A 50 -4.06 -20.00 3.71
CA LYS A 50 -4.83 -18.93 4.37
C LYS A 50 -4.61 -17.55 3.72
N SER A 51 -4.52 -17.50 2.39
CA SER A 51 -4.61 -16.20 1.71
C SER A 51 -6.02 -15.63 1.87
N SER A 52 -6.10 -14.35 2.24
CA SER A 52 -7.35 -13.65 2.53
C SER A 52 -7.45 -12.35 1.75
N GLU A 53 -8.66 -11.92 1.42
CA GLU A 53 -8.86 -10.57 0.89
C GLU A 53 -8.50 -9.54 1.96
N LEU A 54 -7.85 -8.46 1.57
CA LEU A 54 -7.52 -7.35 2.45
C LEU A 54 -8.06 -6.02 1.93
N PHE A 55 -8.36 -5.13 2.88
CA PHE A 55 -8.78 -3.75 2.64
C PHE A 55 -8.08 -2.85 3.64
N GLY A 56 -7.80 -1.63 3.23
CA GLY A 56 -7.21 -0.67 4.15
C GLY A 56 -7.29 0.77 3.69
N ILE A 57 -6.90 1.64 4.62
CA ILE A 57 -6.77 3.07 4.41
C ILE A 57 -5.47 3.55 5.03
N GLN A 58 -4.78 4.42 4.32
CA GLN A 58 -3.57 5.08 4.80
C GLN A 58 -3.67 6.58 4.56
N HIS A 59 -3.27 7.35 5.53
CA HIS A 59 -3.11 8.79 5.44
C HIS A 59 -1.62 9.13 5.41
N SER A 60 -1.21 10.02 4.53
CA SER A 60 0.09 10.67 4.54
C SER A 60 -0.05 12.19 4.66
N ASN A 61 0.90 12.81 5.35
CA ASN A 61 0.97 14.25 5.49
C ASN A 61 2.24 14.77 4.81
N GLU A 62 2.09 15.30 3.61
CA GLU A 62 3.20 15.80 2.80
C GLU A 62 3.78 17.13 3.32
N ASN A 63 3.09 17.85 4.22
CA ASN A 63 3.63 19.05 4.88
C ASN A 63 4.66 18.71 5.95
N LEU A 64 4.61 17.52 6.52
CA LEU A 64 5.50 17.07 7.59
C LEU A 64 6.64 16.20 7.04
N PHE A 65 7.23 16.61 5.92
CA PHE A 65 8.36 15.88 5.39
C PHE A 65 9.69 16.26 6.06
N ARG A 66 10.65 15.33 5.98
CA ARG A 66 12.06 15.56 6.34
C ARG A 66 12.95 15.26 5.15
N ASP A 67 13.80 16.21 4.78
CA ASP A 67 14.86 15.96 3.81
C ASP A 67 15.94 15.09 4.45
N THR A 68 16.22 13.96 3.81
CA THR A 68 17.22 12.99 4.24
C THR A 68 18.05 12.55 3.05
N PHE A 69 19.12 11.79 3.30
CA PHE A 69 19.90 11.17 2.21
C PHE A 69 19.09 10.15 1.39
N LEU A 70 17.95 9.67 1.93
CA LEU A 70 16.97 8.82 1.23
C LEU A 70 15.87 9.64 0.52
N GLY A 71 16.03 10.96 0.38
CA GLY A 71 15.04 11.86 -0.17
C GLY A 71 14.07 12.44 0.85
N LYS A 72 12.90 12.89 0.40
CA LYS A 72 11.86 13.46 1.26
C LYS A 72 11.04 12.37 1.90
N LEU A 73 11.18 12.21 3.22
CA LEU A 73 10.38 11.28 4.01
C LEU A 73 9.13 11.97 4.55
N SER A 74 7.95 11.41 4.26
CA SER A 74 6.66 11.86 4.80
C SER A 74 6.13 10.86 5.81
N PRO A 75 5.53 11.31 6.92
CA PRO A 75 4.89 10.42 7.88
C PRO A 75 3.61 9.84 7.29
N ILE A 76 3.38 8.58 7.61
CA ILE A 76 2.18 7.84 7.25
C ILE A 76 1.57 7.15 8.46
N THR A 77 0.25 7.03 8.47
CA THR A 77 -0.51 6.24 9.44
C THR A 77 -1.62 5.54 8.71
N GLY A 78 -1.86 4.28 9.03
CA GLY A 78 -2.85 3.50 8.32
C GLY A 78 -3.39 2.33 9.12
N PHE A 79 -4.44 1.77 8.57
CA PHE A 79 -5.12 0.59 9.08
C PHE A 79 -5.46 -0.33 7.92
N MET A 80 -5.26 -1.62 8.12
CA MET A 80 -5.75 -2.65 7.21
C MET A 80 -6.44 -3.77 7.99
N MET A 81 -7.36 -4.45 7.31
CA MET A 81 -8.04 -5.64 7.81
C MET A 81 -8.22 -6.66 6.70
N THR A 82 -8.35 -7.92 7.10
CA THR A 82 -8.60 -9.03 6.19
C THR A 82 -10.01 -9.59 6.37
N ALA A 83 -10.47 -10.37 5.40
CA ALA A 83 -11.75 -11.08 5.50
C ALA A 83 -11.78 -12.09 6.67
N ASP A 84 -10.61 -12.58 7.11
CA ASP A 84 -10.45 -13.44 8.30
C ASP A 84 -10.27 -12.64 9.59
N SER A 85 -10.71 -11.39 9.63
CA SER A 85 -10.67 -10.51 10.81
C SER A 85 -9.25 -10.21 11.35
N ALA A 86 -8.19 -10.54 10.60
CA ALA A 86 -6.86 -10.04 10.95
C ALA A 86 -6.80 -8.53 10.71
N SER A 87 -6.10 -7.81 11.57
CA SER A 87 -5.99 -6.36 11.47
C SER A 87 -4.60 -5.86 11.82
N TYR A 88 -4.22 -4.74 11.19
CA TYR A 88 -2.93 -4.09 11.42
C TYR A 88 -3.09 -2.58 11.46
N LEU A 89 -2.79 -1.99 12.62
CA LEU A 89 -2.74 -0.54 12.82
C LEU A 89 -1.28 -0.11 12.86
N TYR A 90 -0.89 0.84 12.03
CA TYR A 90 0.51 1.18 11.84
C TYR A 90 0.75 2.68 11.64
N THR A 91 1.98 3.07 11.94
CA THR A 91 2.53 4.38 11.60
C THR A 91 3.97 4.21 11.12
N GLY A 92 4.49 5.16 10.36
CA GLY A 92 5.85 5.08 9.86
C GLY A 92 6.14 6.18 8.84
N VAL A 93 6.97 5.85 7.87
CA VAL A 93 7.44 6.81 6.87
C VAL A 93 7.39 6.23 5.46
N GLN A 94 7.20 7.11 4.49
CA GLN A 94 7.37 6.80 3.07
C GLN A 94 8.25 7.85 2.39
N ALA A 95 8.88 7.47 1.27
CA ALA A 95 9.53 8.39 0.35
C ALA A 95 8.89 8.22 -1.03
N GLU A 96 8.71 9.32 -1.78
CA GLU A 96 8.23 9.24 -3.16
C GLU A 96 9.34 9.68 -4.13
N TYR A 97 9.58 8.85 -5.14
CA TYR A 97 10.53 9.11 -6.23
C TYR A 97 9.79 9.13 -7.56
N LYS A 98 9.94 10.23 -8.32
CA LYS A 98 9.36 10.32 -9.65
C LYS A 98 10.32 9.78 -10.71
N ILE A 99 9.90 8.76 -11.45
CA ILE A 99 10.67 8.12 -12.52
C ILE A 99 9.89 8.22 -13.83
N GLY A 100 10.09 9.34 -14.55
CA GLY A 100 9.28 9.65 -15.73
C GLY A 100 7.80 9.85 -15.37
N LYS A 101 6.90 8.97 -15.86
CA LYS A 101 5.48 9.00 -15.55
C LYS A 101 5.08 8.13 -14.35
N LEU A 102 6.05 7.40 -13.77
CA LEU A 102 5.83 6.52 -12.64
C LEU A 102 6.28 7.20 -11.35
N ASN A 103 5.55 6.95 -10.27
CA ASN A 103 5.97 7.28 -8.93
C ASN A 103 6.31 5.97 -8.22
N LEU A 104 7.51 5.88 -7.67
CA LEU A 104 7.99 4.77 -6.83
C LEU A 104 7.95 5.22 -5.38
N THR A 105 7.21 4.52 -4.54
CA THR A 105 6.99 4.90 -3.14
C THR A 105 7.33 3.74 -2.21
N PRO A 106 8.60 3.60 -1.78
CA PRO A 106 8.93 2.71 -0.67
C PRO A 106 8.43 3.28 0.65
N SER A 107 8.00 2.39 1.55
CA SER A 107 7.60 2.73 2.92
C SER A 107 8.03 1.67 3.93
N PHE A 108 8.16 2.11 5.17
CA PHE A 108 8.43 1.26 6.33
C PHE A 108 7.55 1.67 7.50
N THR A 109 6.78 0.73 8.03
CA THR A 109 5.78 1.00 9.05
C THR A 109 5.78 -0.08 10.13
N PRO A 110 6.26 0.22 11.34
CA PRO A 110 5.95 -0.56 12.54
C PRO A 110 4.47 -0.43 12.90
N GLY A 111 3.92 -1.47 13.53
CA GLY A 111 2.50 -1.45 13.93
C GLY A 111 2.11 -2.62 14.81
N ILE A 112 0.84 -2.61 15.20
CA ILE A 112 0.24 -3.65 16.02
C ILE A 112 -0.66 -4.51 15.14
N TYR A 113 -0.38 -5.79 15.14
CA TYR A 113 -1.09 -6.81 14.41
C TYR A 113 -1.95 -7.65 15.35
N SER A 114 -3.18 -7.93 14.94
CA SER A 114 -4.07 -8.91 15.55
C SER A 114 -4.43 -9.95 14.49
N MET A 115 -4.22 -11.21 14.78
CA MET A 115 -4.40 -12.28 13.80
C MET A 115 -5.88 -12.58 13.47
N GLY A 116 -6.84 -12.25 14.36
CA GLY A 116 -8.23 -12.69 14.21
C GLY A 116 -8.30 -14.19 13.99
N ASP A 117 -9.02 -14.61 12.94
CA ASP A 117 -9.10 -16.00 12.46
C ASP A 117 -8.05 -16.30 11.37
N GLY A 118 -7.22 -15.31 11.03
CA GLY A 118 -6.21 -15.36 9.97
C GLY A 118 -4.88 -15.98 10.40
N LYS A 119 -3.79 -15.50 9.77
CA LYS A 119 -2.44 -16.02 9.99
C LYS A 119 -1.85 -15.50 11.29
N ASP A 120 -1.33 -16.42 12.12
CA ASP A 120 -0.54 -16.09 13.30
C ASP A 120 0.91 -15.78 12.88
N LEU A 121 1.32 -14.52 13.03
CA LEU A 121 2.67 -14.02 12.68
C LEU A 121 3.67 -14.15 13.84
N GLY A 122 3.21 -14.58 15.02
CA GLY A 122 4.08 -14.88 16.17
C GLY A 122 4.35 -13.72 17.11
N SER A 123 3.92 -12.51 16.78
CA SER A 123 4.05 -11.32 17.63
C SER A 123 2.93 -10.32 17.35
N PRO A 124 2.47 -9.56 18.33
CA PRO A 124 1.61 -8.40 18.09
C PRO A 124 2.37 -7.23 17.43
N LEU A 125 3.67 -7.09 17.69
CA LEU A 125 4.49 -6.06 17.04
C LEU A 125 5.03 -6.60 15.72
N GLU A 126 4.62 -5.95 14.63
CA GLU A 126 5.03 -6.30 13.27
C GLU A 126 5.57 -5.07 12.55
N PHE A 127 6.38 -5.32 11.52
CA PHE A 127 6.97 -4.32 10.65
C PHE A 127 6.57 -4.60 9.21
N LYS A 128 5.93 -3.62 8.57
CA LYS A 128 5.57 -3.71 7.15
C LYS A 128 6.58 -2.93 6.31
N SER A 129 7.22 -3.60 5.38
CA SER A 129 7.98 -2.99 4.29
C SER A 129 7.14 -3.06 3.02
N GLU A 130 6.97 -1.95 2.33
CA GLU A 130 6.13 -1.88 1.13
C GLU A 130 6.84 -1.11 0.02
N VAL A 131 6.65 -1.55 -1.22
CA VAL A 131 7.02 -0.83 -2.43
C VAL A 131 5.77 -0.65 -3.27
N GLN A 132 5.41 0.59 -3.56
CA GLN A 132 4.28 0.97 -4.39
C GLN A 132 4.78 1.62 -5.68
N LEU A 133 4.18 1.23 -6.80
CA LEU A 133 4.29 1.90 -8.10
C LEU A 133 2.95 2.54 -8.43
N SER A 134 2.96 3.82 -8.84
CA SER A 134 1.73 4.53 -9.19
C SER A 134 1.91 5.46 -10.37
N VAL A 135 0.79 5.84 -10.97
CA VAL A 135 0.70 6.84 -12.05
C VAL A 135 -0.28 7.92 -11.66
N ASP A 136 0.03 9.15 -12.05
CA ASP A 136 -0.89 10.27 -11.90
C ASP A 136 -1.99 10.15 -12.97
N LEU A 137 -3.26 10.07 -12.56
CA LEU A 137 -4.42 10.03 -13.47
C LEU A 137 -5.02 11.41 -13.70
N LEU A 138 -5.25 12.12 -12.62
CA LEU A 138 -5.87 13.43 -12.55
C LEU A 138 -5.16 14.26 -11.46
N PRO A 139 -5.33 15.58 -11.44
CA PRO A 139 -4.81 16.42 -10.35
C PRO A 139 -5.15 15.86 -8.97
N GLY A 140 -4.12 15.56 -8.18
CA GLY A 140 -4.26 15.01 -6.85
C GLY A 140 -4.85 13.58 -6.81
N THR A 141 -4.87 12.84 -7.92
CA THR A 141 -5.39 11.48 -7.98
C THR A 141 -4.37 10.55 -8.62
N LYS A 142 -4.00 9.48 -7.91
CA LYS A 142 -3.08 8.46 -8.41
C LYS A 142 -3.74 7.06 -8.34
N LEU A 143 -3.37 6.19 -9.25
CA LEU A 143 -3.61 4.75 -9.14
C LEU A 143 -2.28 4.02 -9.03
N GLY A 144 -2.25 2.99 -8.20
CA GLY A 144 -1.05 2.24 -7.96
C GLY A 144 -1.26 0.76 -7.72
N TYR A 145 -0.14 0.08 -7.69
CA TYR A 145 -0.02 -1.31 -7.31
C TYR A 145 1.16 -1.43 -6.35
N SER A 146 0.99 -2.19 -5.29
CA SER A 146 2.04 -2.38 -4.30
C SER A 146 2.23 -3.83 -3.89
N HIS A 147 3.45 -4.12 -3.46
CA HIS A 147 3.83 -5.33 -2.77
C HIS A 147 4.31 -4.96 -1.37
N SER A 148 3.85 -5.68 -0.36
CA SER A 148 4.31 -5.51 1.01
C SER A 148 4.68 -6.85 1.64
N HIS A 149 5.65 -6.77 2.54
CA HIS A 149 6.07 -7.84 3.44
C HIS A 149 5.85 -7.40 4.88
N LEU A 150 5.13 -8.21 5.65
CA LEU A 150 4.85 -8.01 7.07
C LEU A 150 5.58 -9.09 7.88
N SER A 151 6.40 -8.71 8.88
CA SER A 151 7.16 -9.64 9.71
C SER A 151 7.57 -9.00 11.03
N ASN A 152 7.82 -9.80 12.05
CA ASN A 152 8.20 -9.33 13.38
C ASN A 152 9.72 -9.21 13.63
N ALA A 153 10.53 -9.32 12.57
CA ALA A 153 12.00 -9.26 12.67
C ALA A 153 12.60 -10.27 13.70
N ASN A 154 11.97 -11.42 13.89
CA ASN A 154 12.32 -12.44 14.91
C ASN A 154 12.21 -11.96 16.36
N LEU A 155 11.35 -10.99 16.65
CA LEU A 155 11.06 -10.57 18.02
C LEU A 155 10.04 -11.48 18.73
N GLY A 156 9.31 -12.31 17.99
CA GLY A 156 8.39 -13.30 18.53
C GLY A 156 8.96 -14.71 18.53
N ASP A 157 8.17 -15.67 19.00
CA ASP A 157 8.55 -17.09 19.05
C ASP A 157 8.68 -17.74 17.66
N LYS A 158 8.06 -17.13 16.66
CA LYS A 158 8.14 -17.49 15.24
C LYS A 158 8.01 -16.25 14.37
N ASN A 159 8.51 -16.33 13.15
CA ASN A 159 8.42 -15.23 12.18
C ASN A 159 8.12 -15.79 10.76
N PRO A 160 6.90 -16.28 10.51
CA PRO A 160 6.54 -16.83 9.21
C PRO A 160 6.41 -15.75 8.11
N GLY A 161 6.25 -14.49 8.51
CA GLY A 161 5.98 -13.36 7.61
C GLY A 161 4.68 -13.52 6.81
N ALA A 162 4.26 -12.47 6.12
CA ALA A 162 3.15 -12.48 5.17
C ALA A 162 3.43 -11.49 4.04
N ASP A 163 3.30 -11.96 2.80
CA ASP A 163 3.43 -11.14 1.61
C ASP A 163 2.05 -10.76 1.06
N SER A 164 1.89 -9.53 0.61
CA SER A 164 0.62 -9.04 0.07
C SER A 164 0.80 -8.25 -1.20
N TYR A 165 -0.18 -8.34 -2.09
CA TYR A 165 -0.32 -7.46 -3.26
C TYR A 165 -1.58 -6.65 -3.14
N MET A 166 -1.49 -5.34 -3.46
CA MET A 166 -2.59 -4.41 -3.30
C MET A 166 -2.72 -3.49 -4.51
N PHE A 167 -3.96 -3.17 -4.85
CA PHE A 167 -4.32 -2.05 -5.70
C PHE A 167 -4.60 -0.85 -4.82
N ASN A 168 -4.11 0.31 -5.25
CA ASN A 168 -4.09 1.54 -4.47
C ASN A 168 -4.80 2.65 -5.25
N PHE A 169 -5.72 3.35 -4.59
CA PHE A 169 -6.34 4.57 -5.07
C PHE A 169 -6.01 5.70 -4.10
N MET A 170 -5.26 6.68 -4.58
CA MET A 170 -4.78 7.78 -3.76
C MET A 170 -5.43 9.09 -4.17
N LYS A 171 -5.87 9.87 -3.19
CA LYS A 171 -6.45 11.19 -3.37
C LYS A 171 -5.80 12.19 -2.41
N SER A 172 -5.26 13.27 -2.98
CA SER A 172 -4.70 14.42 -2.24
C SER A 172 -5.74 15.53 -2.13
N PHE A 173 -5.75 16.23 -0.98
CA PHE A 173 -6.67 17.32 -0.62
C PHE A 173 -5.89 18.53 -0.10
#